data_6fe068aeb20b015bc07068d1bebc891e
#
_entry.id   6fe068aeb20b015bc07068d1bebc891e
#
_cell.length_a   1.000
_cell.length_b   1.000
_cell.length_c   1.000
_cell.angle_alpha   90.00
_cell.angle_beta   90.00
_cell.angle_gamma   90.00
#
_symmetry.space_group_name_H-M   'P 1'
#
loop_
_entity.id
_entity.type
_entity.pdbx_description
1 polymer ?
#
loop_
_entity_poly.entity_id
_entity_poly.type
_entity_poly.pdbx_seq_one_letter_code
_entity_poly.pdbx_strand_id
1 'polypeptide(L)'
;FPNLNVLQNITYGLRNKPGISTKEEVEELIDLLGLREHLSKRIDQLSGGQKQRVALARTMVMKPKILLLDEPLSALDGVIKESIKDRIKTIAREYHLTTIIVTHDPEEALTLSDRVLIIEQGTISQYAKPEEIVHQPKNDFVRKFILNQLEIKRNNIYALFGDCPTWAVQAG
;
A
#
# COMPACT_ATOMS: atom_id res chain seq x y z
N PHE A 1 -8.04 12.90 13.10
CA PHE A 1 -8.54 13.84 14.14
C PHE A 1 -9.02 13.03 15.34
N PRO A 2 -8.36 13.15 16.52
CA PRO A 2 -8.60 12.27 17.67
C PRO A 2 -10.00 12.43 18.29
N ASN A 3 -10.58 13.61 18.19
CA ASN A 3 -11.89 13.92 18.78
C ASN A 3 -13.09 13.52 17.92
N LEU A 4 -12.85 12.99 16.73
CA LEU A 4 -13.87 12.58 15.78
C LEU A 4 -13.94 11.05 15.71
N ASN A 5 -15.14 10.51 15.45
CA ASN A 5 -15.29 9.10 15.11
C ASN A 5 -14.79 8.81 13.69
N VAL A 6 -14.75 7.55 13.29
CA VAL A 6 -14.26 7.11 11.98
C VAL A 6 -15.01 7.78 10.84
N LEU A 7 -16.35 7.74 10.85
CA LEU A 7 -17.17 8.36 9.79
C LEU A 7 -16.88 9.86 9.67
N GLN A 8 -16.82 10.55 10.80
CA GLN A 8 -16.52 11.98 10.83
C GLN A 8 -15.11 12.30 10.33
N ASN A 9 -14.13 11.42 10.62
CA ASN A 9 -12.80 11.54 10.07
C ASN A 9 -12.78 11.40 8.54
N ILE A 10 -13.46 10.38 8.02
CA ILE A 10 -13.54 10.11 6.58
C ILE A 10 -14.18 11.30 5.86
N THR A 11 -15.32 11.77 6.36
CA THR A 11 -16.13 12.82 5.70
C THR A 11 -15.71 14.24 6.03
N TYR A 12 -14.66 14.42 6.84
CA TYR A 12 -14.26 15.75 7.33
C TYR A 12 -14.00 16.75 6.20
N GLY A 13 -13.26 16.32 5.17
CA GLY A 13 -12.92 17.18 4.04
C GLY A 13 -14.12 17.61 3.19
N LEU A 14 -15.16 16.77 3.14
CA LEU A 14 -16.38 17.05 2.37
C LEU A 14 -17.17 18.27 2.89
N ARG A 15 -16.97 18.64 4.17
CA ARG A 15 -17.57 19.87 4.74
C ARG A 15 -17.10 21.13 4.02
N ASN A 16 -15.83 21.13 3.58
CA ASN A 16 -15.23 22.29 2.90
C ASN A 16 -15.38 22.23 1.38
N LYS A 17 -15.68 21.04 0.82
CA LYS A 17 -15.91 20.82 -0.62
C LYS A 17 -17.14 19.91 -0.81
N PRO A 18 -18.35 20.43 -0.54
CA PRO A 18 -19.57 19.64 -0.72
C PRO A 18 -19.75 19.26 -2.19
N GLY A 19 -20.20 18.02 -2.42
CA GLY A 19 -20.46 17.51 -3.77
C GLY A 19 -19.26 16.93 -4.51
N ILE A 20 -18.06 16.91 -3.93
CA ILE A 20 -16.88 16.27 -4.57
C ILE A 20 -17.04 14.75 -4.64
N SER A 21 -17.68 14.15 -3.64
CA SER A 21 -18.08 12.75 -3.63
C SER A 21 -19.55 12.63 -3.24
N THR A 22 -20.25 11.69 -3.88
CA THR A 22 -21.64 11.35 -3.51
C THR A 22 -21.66 10.50 -2.25
N LYS A 23 -22.83 10.33 -1.66
CA LYS A 23 -23.01 9.47 -0.48
C LYS A 23 -22.68 8.02 -0.83
N GLU A 24 -23.10 7.56 -2.00
CA GLU A 24 -22.89 6.22 -2.53
C GLU A 24 -21.39 5.94 -2.68
N GLU A 25 -20.63 6.85 -3.27
CA GLU A 25 -19.17 6.72 -3.42
C GLU A 25 -18.43 6.65 -2.07
N VAL A 26 -18.89 7.39 -1.08
CA VAL A 26 -18.35 7.31 0.29
C VAL A 26 -18.63 5.95 0.91
N GLU A 27 -19.86 5.43 0.75
CA GLU A 27 -20.24 4.11 1.26
C GLU A 27 -19.44 2.98 0.59
N GLU A 28 -19.29 3.02 -0.73
CA GLU A 28 -18.46 2.07 -1.49
C GLU A 28 -17.00 2.07 -1.01
N LEU A 29 -16.43 3.23 -0.76
CA LEU A 29 -15.07 3.36 -0.25
C LEU A 29 -14.93 2.81 1.17
N ILE A 30 -15.95 3.03 2.03
CA ILE A 30 -16.01 2.47 3.39
C ILE A 30 -16.00 0.94 3.34
N ASP A 31 -16.80 0.35 2.45
CA ASP A 31 -16.89 -1.09 2.27
C ASP A 31 -15.60 -1.66 1.68
N LEU A 32 -15.06 -1.03 0.64
CA LEU A 32 -13.79 -1.42 0.03
C LEU A 32 -12.66 -1.46 1.05
N LEU A 33 -12.62 -0.52 1.99
CA LEU A 33 -11.60 -0.46 3.03
C LEU A 33 -11.95 -1.28 4.29
N GLY A 34 -13.12 -1.95 4.32
CA GLY A 34 -13.56 -2.77 5.45
C GLY A 34 -13.69 -1.96 6.74
N LEU A 35 -14.29 -0.76 6.65
CA LEU A 35 -14.42 0.16 7.79
C LEU A 35 -15.85 0.22 8.36
N ARG A 36 -16.82 -0.47 7.75
CA ARG A 36 -18.24 -0.36 8.10
C ARG A 36 -18.53 -0.60 9.58
N GLU A 37 -17.93 -1.63 10.16
CA GLU A 37 -18.13 -1.98 11.57
C GLU A 37 -17.44 -1.02 12.56
N HIS A 38 -16.66 -0.09 12.04
CA HIS A 38 -15.83 0.79 12.85
C HIS A 38 -16.28 2.26 12.81
N LEU A 39 -17.33 2.60 12.04
CA LEU A 39 -17.72 3.98 11.75
C LEU A 39 -18.02 4.83 12.99
N SER A 40 -18.60 4.23 14.03
CA SER A 40 -18.92 4.89 15.29
C SER A 40 -17.75 4.96 16.29
N LYS A 41 -16.69 4.16 16.08
CA LYS A 41 -15.53 4.12 16.98
C LYS A 41 -14.70 5.39 16.89
N ARG A 42 -14.02 5.71 17.98
CA ARG A 42 -12.99 6.77 18.00
C ARG A 42 -11.69 6.23 17.46
N ILE A 43 -10.82 7.13 17.01
CA ILE A 43 -9.52 6.74 16.39
C ILE A 43 -8.61 6.00 17.38
N ASP A 44 -8.65 6.35 18.67
CA ASP A 44 -7.88 5.70 19.73
C ASP A 44 -8.27 4.22 19.96
N GLN A 45 -9.50 3.84 19.60
CA GLN A 45 -10.02 2.47 19.72
C GLN A 45 -9.64 1.55 18.55
N LEU A 46 -8.91 2.07 17.56
CA LEU A 46 -8.55 1.35 16.35
C LEU A 46 -7.14 0.76 16.43
N SER A 47 -6.94 -0.40 15.77
CA SER A 47 -5.61 -0.93 15.49
C SER A 47 -4.81 -0.02 14.53
N GLY A 48 -3.49 -0.22 14.44
CA GLY A 48 -2.64 0.52 13.49
C GLY A 48 -3.14 0.44 12.05
N GLY A 49 -3.45 -0.77 11.57
CA GLY A 49 -3.96 -0.98 10.22
C GLY A 49 -5.35 -0.37 9.99
N GLN A 50 -6.22 -0.37 11.00
CA GLN A 50 -7.51 0.32 10.90
C GLN A 50 -7.32 1.85 10.80
N LYS A 51 -6.40 2.42 11.58
CA LYS A 51 -6.04 3.85 11.49
C LYS A 51 -5.51 4.23 10.11
N GLN A 52 -4.65 3.40 9.54
CA GLN A 52 -4.14 3.62 8.16
C GLN A 52 -5.27 3.58 7.13
N ARG A 53 -6.19 2.60 7.21
CA ARG A 53 -7.36 2.54 6.32
C ARG A 53 -8.28 3.75 6.45
N VAL A 54 -8.49 4.27 7.66
CA VAL A 54 -9.25 5.51 7.88
C VAL A 54 -8.53 6.71 7.26
N ALA A 55 -7.20 6.80 7.39
CA ALA A 55 -6.42 7.88 6.78
C ALA A 55 -6.51 7.82 5.24
N LEU A 56 -6.42 6.61 4.66
CA LEU A 56 -6.60 6.39 3.23
C LEU A 56 -8.00 6.80 2.77
N ALA A 57 -9.06 6.33 3.45
CA ALA A 57 -10.44 6.71 3.15
C ALA A 57 -10.64 8.23 3.18
N ARG A 58 -10.13 8.90 4.22
CA ARG A 58 -10.22 10.36 4.37
C ARG A 58 -9.58 11.12 3.20
N THR A 59 -8.49 10.58 2.66
CA THR A 59 -7.82 11.17 1.50
C THR A 59 -8.59 10.91 0.23
N MET A 60 -9.08 9.67 0.05
CA MET A 60 -9.73 9.21 -1.17
C MET A 60 -11.10 9.86 -1.42
N VAL A 61 -11.88 10.14 -0.36
CA VAL A 61 -13.18 10.84 -0.52
C VAL A 61 -13.04 12.23 -1.15
N MET A 62 -11.83 12.80 -1.12
CA MET A 62 -11.52 14.09 -1.74
C MET A 62 -11.18 13.99 -3.22
N LYS A 63 -11.21 12.79 -3.81
CA LYS A 63 -10.85 12.49 -5.22
C LYS A 63 -9.56 13.19 -5.65
N PRO A 64 -8.43 12.94 -4.97
CA PRO A 64 -7.16 13.54 -5.34
C PRO A 64 -6.74 13.05 -6.73
N LYS A 65 -5.99 13.85 -7.48
CA LYS A 65 -5.32 13.39 -8.71
C LYS A 65 -3.99 12.70 -8.41
N ILE A 66 -3.38 13.05 -7.29
CA ILE A 66 -2.09 12.51 -6.84
C ILE A 66 -2.27 12.01 -5.42
N LEU A 67 -1.87 10.78 -5.16
CA LEU A 67 -1.88 10.13 -3.85
C LEU A 67 -0.44 9.92 -3.39
N LEU A 68 -0.08 10.54 -2.27
CA LEU A 68 1.22 10.36 -1.63
C LEU A 68 1.05 9.46 -0.40
N LEU A 69 1.77 8.36 -0.38
CA LEU A 69 1.77 7.38 0.72
C LEU A 69 3.20 7.24 1.26
N ASP A 70 3.37 7.52 2.53
CA ASP A 70 4.64 7.36 3.24
C ASP A 70 4.52 6.16 4.18
N GLU A 71 5.32 5.13 3.91
CA GLU A 71 5.35 3.85 4.66
C GLU A 71 3.94 3.26 4.92
N PRO A 72 3.07 3.14 3.90
CA PRO A 72 1.65 2.82 4.11
C PRO A 72 1.40 1.43 4.68
N LEU A 73 2.39 0.54 4.65
CA LEU A 73 2.25 -0.86 5.05
C LEU A 73 3.16 -1.25 6.22
N SER A 74 3.96 -0.32 6.75
CA SER A 74 5.00 -0.59 7.77
C SER A 74 4.45 -1.11 9.10
N ALA A 75 3.23 -0.72 9.48
CA ALA A 75 2.59 -1.10 10.75
C ALA A 75 1.58 -2.25 10.59
N LEU A 76 1.66 -3.03 9.51
CA LEU A 76 0.68 -4.07 9.18
C LEU A 76 1.28 -5.47 9.27
N ASP A 77 0.52 -6.41 9.81
CA ASP A 77 0.84 -7.83 9.81
C ASP A 77 0.67 -8.43 8.40
N GLY A 78 1.39 -9.52 8.10
CA GLY A 78 1.54 -10.06 6.75
C GLY A 78 0.24 -10.25 5.96
N VAL A 79 -0.79 -10.89 6.53
CA VAL A 79 -2.07 -11.13 5.85
C VAL A 79 -2.82 -9.82 5.58
N ILE A 80 -2.82 -8.91 6.56
CA ILE A 80 -3.45 -7.59 6.42
C ILE A 80 -2.69 -6.75 5.40
N LYS A 81 -1.35 -6.84 5.40
CA LYS A 81 -0.47 -6.16 4.46
C LYS A 81 -0.83 -6.48 3.01
N GLU A 82 -0.98 -7.78 2.66
CA GLU A 82 -1.36 -8.19 1.30
C GLU A 82 -2.75 -7.65 0.91
N SER A 83 -3.72 -7.78 1.80
CA SER A 83 -5.06 -7.22 1.54
C SER A 83 -5.05 -5.71 1.28
N ILE A 84 -4.21 -4.94 1.98
CA ILE A 84 -4.09 -3.49 1.77
C ILE A 84 -3.32 -3.17 0.48
N LYS A 85 -2.28 -3.95 0.13
CA LYS A 85 -1.59 -3.83 -1.18
C LYS A 85 -2.59 -3.91 -2.33
N ASP A 86 -3.42 -4.95 -2.34
CA ASP A 86 -4.42 -5.16 -3.39
C ASP A 86 -5.45 -4.02 -3.45
N ARG A 87 -5.87 -3.53 -2.29
CA ARG A 87 -6.79 -2.38 -2.20
C ARG A 87 -6.17 -1.09 -2.74
N ILE A 88 -4.91 -0.80 -2.42
CA ILE A 88 -4.20 0.37 -2.97
C ILE A 88 -4.12 0.27 -4.49
N LYS A 89 -3.78 -0.91 -5.05
CA LYS A 89 -3.75 -1.13 -6.50
C LYS A 89 -5.13 -0.93 -7.14
N THR A 90 -6.17 -1.52 -6.56
CA THR A 90 -7.55 -1.39 -7.04
C THR A 90 -7.96 0.06 -7.07
N ILE A 91 -7.79 0.79 -5.96
CA ILE A 91 -8.12 2.20 -5.85
C ILE A 91 -7.35 3.04 -6.88
N ALA A 92 -6.03 2.82 -6.99
CA ALA A 92 -5.20 3.57 -7.94
C ALA A 92 -5.69 3.38 -9.39
N ARG A 93 -6.14 2.17 -9.77
CA ARG A 93 -6.68 1.88 -11.10
C ARG A 93 -8.08 2.44 -11.31
N GLU A 94 -9.01 2.20 -10.39
CA GLU A 94 -10.42 2.63 -10.51
C GLU A 94 -10.56 4.14 -10.58
N TYR A 95 -9.76 4.84 -9.77
CA TYR A 95 -9.79 6.31 -9.73
C TYR A 95 -8.74 6.97 -10.61
N HIS A 96 -7.99 6.22 -11.42
CA HIS A 96 -6.93 6.71 -12.31
C HIS A 96 -5.94 7.64 -11.60
N LEU A 97 -5.47 7.23 -10.42
CA LEU A 97 -4.60 8.05 -9.58
C LEU A 97 -3.13 7.94 -10.02
N THR A 98 -2.44 9.08 -10.00
CA THR A 98 -0.98 9.06 -9.92
C THR A 98 -0.59 8.82 -8.46
N THR A 99 -0.01 7.66 -8.17
CA THR A 99 0.35 7.29 -6.79
C THR A 99 1.86 7.30 -6.62
N ILE A 100 2.34 7.95 -5.58
CA ILE A 100 3.74 7.92 -5.16
C ILE A 100 3.78 7.24 -3.78
N ILE A 101 4.53 6.15 -3.68
CA ILE A 101 4.71 5.39 -2.44
C ILE A 101 6.17 5.49 -2.03
N VAL A 102 6.41 5.93 -0.81
CA VAL A 102 7.74 5.86 -0.18
C VAL A 102 7.74 4.65 0.73
N THR A 103 8.71 3.78 0.54
CA THR A 103 8.90 2.58 1.37
C THR A 103 10.37 2.18 1.44
N HIS A 104 10.76 1.52 2.50
CA HIS A 104 12.07 0.89 2.64
C HIS A 104 12.04 -0.63 2.35
N ASP A 105 10.86 -1.18 2.04
CA ASP A 105 10.71 -2.60 1.67
C ASP A 105 10.81 -2.78 0.15
N PRO A 106 11.89 -3.45 -0.36
CA PRO A 106 12.07 -3.69 -1.78
C PRO A 106 10.93 -4.47 -2.43
N GLU A 107 10.32 -5.41 -1.71
CA GLU A 107 9.20 -6.20 -2.22
C GLU A 107 7.97 -5.31 -2.46
N GLU A 108 7.66 -4.41 -1.54
CA GLU A 108 6.59 -3.43 -1.74
C GLU A 108 6.85 -2.55 -2.96
N ALA A 109 8.07 -2.00 -3.06
CA ALA A 109 8.45 -1.15 -4.18
C ALA A 109 8.29 -1.86 -5.53
N LEU A 110 8.74 -3.11 -5.64
CA LEU A 110 8.69 -3.87 -6.88
C LEU A 110 7.29 -4.40 -7.22
N THR A 111 6.46 -4.69 -6.20
CA THR A 111 5.13 -5.29 -6.42
C THR A 111 4.02 -4.28 -6.56
N LEU A 112 4.15 -3.06 -6.00
CA LEU A 112 3.09 -2.05 -6.00
C LEU A 112 3.20 -1.02 -7.12
N SER A 113 4.36 -0.88 -7.75
CA SER A 113 4.62 0.24 -8.65
C SER A 113 4.87 -0.17 -10.10
N ASP A 114 4.50 0.72 -11.02
CA ASP A 114 4.86 0.61 -12.44
C ASP A 114 6.32 1.01 -12.69
N ARG A 115 6.85 1.88 -11.82
CA ARG A 115 8.24 2.33 -11.84
C ARG A 115 8.76 2.55 -10.43
N VAL A 116 10.01 2.21 -10.21
CA VAL A 116 10.70 2.36 -8.93
C VAL A 116 11.82 3.38 -9.06
N LEU A 117 11.85 4.33 -8.13
CA LEU A 117 12.92 5.29 -7.95
C LEU A 117 13.74 4.89 -6.72
N ILE A 118 15.02 4.56 -6.92
CA ILE A 118 15.93 4.21 -5.83
C ILE A 118 16.82 5.40 -5.53
N ILE A 119 16.82 5.82 -4.27
CA ILE A 119 17.60 6.95 -3.77
C ILE A 119 18.69 6.42 -2.82
N GLU A 120 19.91 6.83 -3.06
CA GLU A 120 21.08 6.55 -2.23
C GLU A 120 21.72 7.87 -1.81
N GLN A 121 21.84 8.11 -0.51
CA GLN A 121 22.48 9.33 0.04
C GLN A 121 21.98 10.64 -0.61
N GLY A 122 20.67 10.74 -0.85
CA GLY A 122 20.04 11.93 -1.45
C GLY A 122 20.20 12.05 -2.97
N THR A 123 20.82 11.07 -3.65
CA THR A 123 20.96 11.04 -5.11
C THR A 123 20.15 9.91 -5.73
N ILE A 124 19.69 10.11 -6.96
CA ILE A 124 18.98 9.06 -7.71
C ILE A 124 20.00 8.01 -8.18
N SER A 125 19.87 6.81 -7.61
CA SER A 125 20.72 5.68 -7.99
C SER A 125 20.18 4.97 -9.23
N GLN A 126 18.87 4.67 -9.26
CA GLN A 126 18.22 4.09 -10.44
C GLN A 126 16.74 4.52 -10.49
N TYR A 127 16.20 4.70 -11.71
CA TYR A 127 14.77 4.88 -11.98
C TYR A 127 14.40 4.00 -13.18
N ALA A 128 13.64 2.94 -12.93
CA ALA A 128 13.32 1.93 -13.94
C ALA A 128 12.05 1.17 -13.59
N LYS A 129 11.60 0.30 -14.49
CA LYS A 129 10.56 -0.69 -14.18
C LYS A 129 11.09 -1.74 -13.20
N PRO A 130 10.22 -2.39 -12.40
CA PRO A 130 10.61 -3.47 -11.49
C PRO A 130 11.48 -4.55 -12.14
N GLU A 131 11.10 -5.03 -13.32
CA GLU A 131 11.80 -6.05 -14.08
C GLU A 131 13.24 -5.61 -14.44
N GLU A 132 13.40 -4.36 -14.88
CA GLU A 132 14.71 -3.81 -15.24
C GLU A 132 15.62 -3.73 -14.01
N ILE A 133 15.06 -3.35 -12.83
CA ILE A 133 15.84 -3.28 -11.59
C ILE A 133 16.32 -4.66 -11.16
N VAL A 134 15.48 -5.69 -11.29
CA VAL A 134 15.81 -7.06 -10.92
C VAL A 134 16.87 -7.64 -11.86
N HIS A 135 16.73 -7.45 -13.16
CA HIS A 135 17.62 -8.06 -14.14
C HIS A 135 18.86 -7.23 -14.47
N GLN A 136 18.80 -5.91 -14.31
CA GLN A 136 19.85 -4.97 -14.67
C GLN A 136 20.06 -3.91 -13.58
N PRO A 137 20.48 -4.30 -12.37
CA PRO A 137 20.79 -3.34 -11.31
C PRO A 137 21.96 -2.46 -11.74
N LYS A 138 21.79 -1.13 -11.63
CA LYS A 138 22.73 -0.14 -12.16
C LYS A 138 24.08 -0.14 -11.43
N ASN A 139 24.08 -0.48 -10.14
CA ASN A 139 25.28 -0.50 -9.32
C ASN A 139 25.16 -1.52 -8.16
N ASP A 140 26.24 -1.66 -7.39
CA ASP A 140 26.30 -2.60 -6.26
C ASP A 140 25.34 -2.25 -5.13
N PHE A 141 25.03 -0.97 -4.91
CA PHE A 141 24.05 -0.56 -3.91
C PHE A 141 22.67 -1.09 -4.27
N VAL A 142 22.20 -0.84 -5.50
CA VAL A 142 20.90 -1.34 -5.98
C VAL A 142 20.85 -2.87 -5.89
N ARG A 143 21.91 -3.55 -6.32
CA ARG A 143 22.01 -5.01 -6.22
C ARG A 143 21.85 -5.48 -4.78
N LYS A 144 22.61 -4.93 -3.85
CA LYS A 144 22.59 -5.32 -2.43
C LYS A 144 21.26 -4.96 -1.77
N PHE A 145 20.77 -3.76 -2.02
CA PHE A 145 19.55 -3.26 -1.37
C PHE A 145 18.29 -4.01 -1.83
N ILE A 146 18.18 -4.31 -3.12
CA ILE A 146 17.01 -4.97 -3.70
C ILE A 146 17.19 -6.50 -3.72
N LEU A 147 18.21 -7.01 -4.45
CA LEU A 147 18.27 -8.43 -4.77
C LEU A 147 18.68 -9.27 -3.58
N ASN A 148 19.63 -8.86 -2.76
CA ASN A 148 20.06 -9.67 -1.61
C ASN A 148 18.90 -9.86 -0.61
N GLN A 149 18.07 -8.86 -0.37
CA GLN A 149 16.91 -9.00 0.52
C GLN A 149 15.87 -9.99 -0.03
N LEU A 150 15.59 -9.93 -1.33
CA LEU A 150 14.68 -10.85 -1.99
C LEU A 150 15.24 -12.29 -2.04
N GLU A 151 16.54 -12.44 -2.28
CA GLU A 151 17.21 -13.74 -2.26
C GLU A 151 17.20 -14.38 -0.89
N ILE A 152 17.43 -13.62 0.18
CA ILE A 152 17.34 -14.11 1.55
C ILE A 152 15.92 -14.58 1.84
N LYS A 153 14.88 -13.79 1.50
CA LYS A 153 13.47 -14.18 1.67
C LYS A 153 13.16 -15.47 0.90
N ARG A 154 13.56 -15.54 -0.38
CA ARG A 154 13.39 -16.73 -1.22
C ARG A 154 14.05 -17.96 -0.59
N ASN A 155 15.32 -17.86 -0.21
CA ASN A 155 16.08 -18.97 0.35
C ASN A 155 15.49 -19.46 1.68
N ASN A 156 15.00 -18.56 2.52
CA ASN A 156 14.30 -18.92 3.75
C ASN A 156 13.00 -19.70 3.46
N ILE A 157 12.24 -19.31 2.44
CA ILE A 157 11.03 -20.03 2.00
C ILE A 157 11.42 -21.42 1.47
N TYR A 158 12.42 -21.52 0.60
CA TYR A 158 12.90 -22.82 0.10
C TYR A 158 13.43 -23.72 1.22
N ALA A 159 14.12 -23.17 2.21
CA ALA A 159 14.59 -23.96 3.35
C ALA A 159 13.47 -24.57 4.20
N LEU A 160 12.32 -23.89 4.26
CA LEU A 160 11.15 -24.35 5.01
C LEU A 160 10.30 -25.37 4.24
N PHE A 161 10.16 -25.22 2.93
CA PHE A 161 9.20 -26.00 2.13
C PHE A 161 9.86 -26.94 1.11
N GLY A 162 11.19 -26.93 0.98
CA GLY A 162 11.91 -27.68 -0.07
C GLY A 162 11.68 -27.12 -1.48
N ASP A 163 12.18 -27.84 -2.49
CA ASP A 163 12.23 -27.35 -3.87
C ASP A 163 10.88 -27.20 -4.58
N CYS A 164 9.80 -27.77 -4.03
CA CYS A 164 8.44 -27.56 -4.55
C CYS A 164 7.38 -27.96 -3.51
N PRO A 165 6.57 -27.03 -3.01
CA PRO A 165 5.44 -27.42 -2.18
C PRO A 165 4.40 -28.12 -3.05
N THR A 166 4.16 -29.39 -2.82
CA THR A 166 3.19 -30.23 -3.54
C THR A 166 1.75 -29.69 -3.51
N TRP A 167 1.43 -28.78 -2.60
CA TRP A 167 0.13 -28.12 -2.53
C TRP A 167 -0.05 -26.97 -3.56
N ALA A 168 1.04 -26.44 -4.12
CA ALA A 168 0.95 -25.37 -5.14
C ALA A 168 0.49 -25.88 -6.52
N VAL A 169 0.51 -27.18 -6.75
CA VAL A 169 0.15 -27.82 -8.02
C VAL A 169 -1.35 -28.19 -8.12
N GLN A 170 -2.10 -28.11 -7.00
CA GLN A 170 -3.51 -28.52 -6.96
C GLN A 170 -4.52 -27.37 -7.05
N ALA A 171 -4.09 -26.13 -7.25
CA ALA A 171 -4.94 -24.95 -7.41
C ALA A 171 -4.96 -24.47 -8.87
N GLY A 172 -5.19 -25.41 -9.82
CA GLY A 172 -5.42 -25.11 -11.23
C GLY A 172 -6.89 -25.31 -11.59
#